data_4bd8663ee4bf9f9ece5bd96de222b880
#
_entry.id   4bd8663ee4bf9f9ece5bd96de222b880
#
_cell.length_a   1.000
_cell.length_b   1.000
_cell.length_c   1.000
_cell.angle_alpha   90.00
_cell.angle_beta   90.00
_cell.angle_gamma   90.00
#
_symmetry.space_group_name_H-M   'P 1'
#
loop_
_entity.id
_entity.type
_entity.pdbx_description
1 polymer ?
#
loop_
_entity_poly.entity_id
_entity_poly.type
_entity_poly.pdbx_seq_one_letter_code
_entity_poly.pdbx_strand_id
1 'polypeptide(L)'
;MLQQDIEIVNKLGLHARASAKLTQMAGQFASEIWIERNERRVNAKSIMGVMMLAANKGSTIHLEIDGADENEAMQALAALIADRFGEGE
;
A
#
# COMPACT_ATOMS: atom_id res chain seq x y z
N MET A 1 -8.66 -9.26 -11.41
CA MET A 1 -7.73 -9.08 -10.26
C MET A 1 -6.36 -8.68 -10.76
N LEU A 2 -5.76 -7.66 -10.15
CA LEU A 2 -4.39 -7.25 -10.43
C LEU A 2 -3.51 -7.58 -9.23
N GLN A 3 -2.27 -7.95 -9.49
CA GLN A 3 -1.28 -8.23 -8.45
C GLN A 3 0.05 -7.61 -8.85
N GLN A 4 0.76 -7.04 -7.88
CA GLN A 4 2.05 -6.42 -8.15
C GLN A 4 2.88 -6.38 -6.87
N ASP A 5 4.16 -6.73 -7.00
CA ASP A 5 5.12 -6.55 -5.91
C ASP A 5 5.71 -5.16 -6.02
N ILE A 6 5.80 -4.46 -4.89
CA ILE A 6 6.30 -3.09 -4.86
C ILE A 6 7.27 -2.95 -3.69
N GLU A 7 8.40 -2.30 -3.95
CA GLU A 7 9.38 -2.02 -2.90
C GLU A 7 9.02 -0.73 -2.17
N ILE A 8 9.14 -0.76 -0.84
CA ILE A 8 8.97 0.43 0.00
C ILE A 8 10.26 1.23 -0.07
N VAL A 9 10.17 2.46 -0.60
CA VAL A 9 11.36 3.26 -0.91
C VAL A 9 11.53 4.51 -0.04
N ASN A 10 10.53 4.84 0.78
CA ASN A 10 10.67 5.98 1.69
C ASN A 10 11.46 5.60 2.93
N LYS A 11 12.17 6.59 3.49
CA LYS A 11 13.13 6.37 4.56
C LYS A 11 12.54 5.66 5.79
N LEU A 12 11.36 6.06 6.22
CA LEU A 12 10.73 5.54 7.43
C LEU A 12 9.81 4.35 7.20
N GLY A 13 9.63 3.93 5.95
CA GLY A 13 8.76 2.81 5.61
C GLY A 13 7.30 3.10 5.91
N LEU A 14 6.53 2.06 6.21
CA LEU A 14 5.09 2.18 6.48
C LEU A 14 4.83 2.58 7.94
N HIS A 15 5.38 3.74 8.35
CA HIS A 15 5.08 4.33 9.65
C HIS A 15 3.67 4.93 9.66
N ALA A 16 3.24 5.51 10.78
CA ALA A 16 1.86 5.95 10.96
C ALA A 16 1.36 6.89 9.86
N ARG A 17 2.17 7.91 9.50
CA ARG A 17 1.75 8.87 8.47
C ARG A 17 1.64 8.24 7.09
N ALA A 18 2.63 7.44 6.71
CA ALA A 18 2.62 6.76 5.42
C ALA A 18 1.45 5.78 5.33
N SER A 19 1.22 5.04 6.41
CA SER A 19 0.11 4.09 6.48
C SER A 19 -1.24 4.81 6.36
N ALA A 20 -1.38 5.96 6.99
CA ALA A 20 -2.60 6.76 6.89
C ALA A 20 -2.84 7.21 5.44
N LYS A 21 -1.79 7.70 4.77
CA LYS A 21 -1.91 8.13 3.38
C LYS A 21 -2.29 6.98 2.46
N LEU A 22 -1.67 5.82 2.66
CA LEU A 22 -1.97 4.63 1.87
C LEU A 22 -3.43 4.20 2.07
N THR A 23 -3.88 4.17 3.32
CA THR A 23 -5.23 3.77 3.67
C THR A 23 -6.27 4.73 3.09
N GLN A 24 -5.99 6.05 3.15
CA GLN A 24 -6.88 7.05 2.59
C GLN A 24 -6.98 6.92 1.07
N MET A 25 -5.86 6.68 0.40
CA MET A 25 -5.85 6.47 -1.04
C MET A 25 -6.65 5.21 -1.40
N ALA A 26 -6.40 4.11 -0.70
CA ALA A 26 -7.11 2.86 -0.95
C ALA A 26 -8.61 3.01 -0.73
N GLY A 27 -9.01 3.80 0.26
CA GLY A 27 -10.40 4.05 0.57
C GLY A 27 -11.18 4.80 -0.49
N GLN A 28 -10.50 5.43 -1.46
CA GLN A 28 -11.15 6.15 -2.55
C GLN A 28 -11.66 5.21 -3.65
N PHE A 29 -11.28 3.94 -3.61
CA PHE A 29 -11.63 3.00 -4.65
C PHE A 29 -12.63 1.97 -4.13
N ALA A 30 -13.53 1.52 -5.01
CA ALA A 30 -14.52 0.51 -4.66
C ALA A 30 -13.92 -0.90 -4.61
N SER A 31 -12.80 -1.12 -5.31
CA SER A 31 -12.15 -2.42 -5.34
C SER A 31 -11.70 -2.87 -3.97
N GLU A 32 -11.65 -4.18 -3.76
CA GLU A 32 -11.00 -4.75 -2.59
C GLU A 32 -9.50 -4.69 -2.80
N ILE A 33 -8.78 -4.24 -1.76
CA ILE A 33 -7.33 -4.02 -1.85
C ILE A 33 -6.68 -4.70 -0.65
N TRP A 34 -5.73 -5.60 -0.95
CA TRP A 34 -5.00 -6.36 0.05
C TRP A 34 -3.52 -6.11 -0.09
N ILE A 35 -2.81 -6.09 1.05
CA ILE A 35 -1.37 -5.98 1.08
C ILE A 35 -0.83 -7.14 1.88
N GLU A 36 0.24 -7.77 1.37
CA GLU A 36 0.86 -8.91 2.04
C GLU A 36 2.36 -8.69 2.18
N ARG A 37 2.90 -9.06 3.33
CA ARG A 37 4.34 -9.13 3.58
C ARG A 37 4.59 -10.25 4.60
N ASN A 38 5.59 -11.10 4.30
CA ASN A 38 5.98 -12.20 5.20
C ASN A 38 4.77 -13.05 5.61
N GLU A 39 3.96 -13.42 4.63
CA GLU A 39 2.78 -14.29 4.81
C GLU A 39 1.66 -13.64 5.63
N ARG A 40 1.78 -12.36 5.98
CA ARG A 40 0.70 -11.63 6.63
C ARG A 40 -0.04 -10.79 5.60
N ARG A 41 -1.33 -11.08 5.45
CA ARG A 41 -2.19 -10.39 4.50
C ARG A 41 -3.16 -9.51 5.26
N VAL A 42 -3.23 -8.23 4.89
CA VAL A 42 -4.10 -7.26 5.57
C VAL A 42 -4.92 -6.48 4.55
N ASN A 43 -6.03 -5.92 5.03
CA ASN A 43 -6.86 -5.04 4.22
C ASN A 43 -6.18 -3.68 4.12
N ALA A 44 -5.90 -3.22 2.90
CA ALA A 44 -5.22 -1.94 2.69
C ALA A 44 -6.04 -0.74 3.15
N LYS A 45 -7.33 -0.92 3.40
CA LYS A 45 -8.20 0.15 3.91
C LYS A 45 -8.20 0.21 5.44
N SER A 46 -7.43 -0.65 6.10
CA SER A 46 -7.29 -0.68 7.57
C SER A 46 -5.91 -0.16 7.96
N ILE A 47 -5.86 1.00 8.61
CA ILE A 47 -4.59 1.59 9.02
C ILE A 47 -3.83 0.68 10.00
N MET A 48 -4.55 0.06 10.93
CA MET A 48 -3.91 -0.86 11.88
C MET A 48 -3.32 -2.07 11.18
N GLY A 49 -4.05 -2.62 10.20
CA GLY A 49 -3.56 -3.75 9.43
C GLY A 49 -2.29 -3.40 8.67
N VAL A 50 -2.28 -2.25 7.99
CA VAL A 50 -1.12 -1.80 7.22
C VAL A 50 0.09 -1.60 8.13
N MET A 51 -0.11 -0.96 9.29
CA MET A 51 0.98 -0.73 10.24
C MET A 51 1.56 -2.04 10.80
N MET A 52 0.72 -3.06 10.95
CA MET A 52 1.17 -4.35 11.48
C MET A 52 2.12 -5.09 10.54
N LEU A 53 2.20 -4.68 9.27
CA LEU A 53 3.15 -5.27 8.34
C LEU A 53 4.59 -4.89 8.68
N ALA A 54 4.79 -3.79 9.39
CA ALA A 54 6.12 -3.31 9.78
C ALA A 54 7.08 -3.23 8.59
N ALA A 55 6.58 -2.82 7.44
CA ALA A 55 7.38 -2.78 6.21
C ALA A 55 8.31 -1.57 6.21
N ASN A 56 9.60 -1.83 6.43
CA ASN A 56 10.64 -0.81 6.44
C ASN A 56 11.12 -0.52 5.02
N LYS A 57 11.94 0.54 4.86
CA LYS A 57 12.58 0.83 3.59
C LYS A 57 13.32 -0.40 3.08
N GLY A 58 13.12 -0.72 1.81
CA GLY A 58 13.72 -1.90 1.18
C GLY A 58 12.86 -3.15 1.25
N SER A 59 11.81 -3.15 2.06
CA SER A 59 10.88 -4.28 2.11
C SER A 59 10.05 -4.31 0.83
N THR A 60 9.71 -5.52 0.39
CA THR A 60 8.79 -5.71 -0.73
C THR A 60 7.42 -6.10 -0.19
N ILE A 61 6.39 -5.40 -0.66
CA ILE A 61 5.01 -5.74 -0.34
C ILE A 61 4.32 -6.25 -1.60
N HIS A 62 3.32 -7.10 -1.41
CA HIS A 62 2.52 -7.64 -2.50
C HIS A 62 1.13 -7.02 -2.45
N LEU A 63 0.76 -6.30 -3.52
CA LEU A 63 -0.58 -5.70 -3.64
C LEU A 63 -1.47 -6.60 -4.47
N GLU A 64 -2.69 -6.85 -3.98
CA GLU A 64 -3.76 -7.49 -4.73
C GLU A 64 -4.95 -6.56 -4.76
N ILE A 65 -5.48 -6.30 -5.95
CA ILE A 65 -6.63 -5.41 -6.12
C ILE A 65 -7.64 -6.08 -7.03
N ASP A 66 -8.90 -6.12 -6.58
CA ASP A 66 -9.97 -6.79 -7.32
C ASP A 66 -11.23 -5.95 -7.30
N GLY A 67 -11.68 -5.52 -8.48
CA GLY A 67 -12.90 -4.75 -8.60
C GLY A 67 -12.96 -3.94 -9.88
N ALA A 68 -14.03 -3.17 -10.04
CA ALA A 68 -14.28 -2.43 -11.28
C ALA A 68 -13.22 -1.35 -11.55
N ASP A 69 -12.67 -0.73 -10.49
CA ASP A 69 -11.67 0.31 -10.61
C ASP A 69 -10.26 -0.17 -10.23
N GLU A 70 -9.99 -1.46 -10.43
CA GLU A 70 -8.71 -2.05 -10.00
C GLU A 70 -7.51 -1.43 -10.72
N ASN A 71 -7.65 -1.06 -12.00
CA ASN A 71 -6.55 -0.46 -12.75
C ASN A 71 -6.18 0.91 -12.18
N GLU A 72 -7.18 1.75 -11.95
CA GLU A 72 -6.99 3.08 -11.38
C GLU A 72 -6.40 2.99 -9.98
N ALA A 73 -6.89 2.04 -9.18
CA ALA A 73 -6.41 1.84 -7.82
C ALA A 73 -4.94 1.43 -7.81
N MET A 74 -4.56 0.49 -8.67
CA MET A 74 -3.16 0.05 -8.74
C MET A 74 -2.24 1.20 -9.16
N GLN A 75 -2.64 1.99 -10.16
CA GLN A 75 -1.84 3.13 -10.59
C GLN A 75 -1.67 4.15 -9.48
N ALA A 76 -2.75 4.46 -8.76
CA ALA A 76 -2.71 5.45 -7.69
C ALA A 76 -1.83 5.00 -6.52
N LEU A 77 -1.97 3.75 -6.11
CA LEU A 77 -1.19 3.23 -4.99
C LEU A 77 0.28 3.07 -5.34
N ALA A 78 0.58 2.57 -6.55
CA ALA A 78 1.95 2.43 -7.00
C ALA A 78 2.64 3.79 -7.09
N ALA A 79 1.93 4.81 -7.59
CA ALA A 79 2.47 6.16 -7.70
C ALA A 79 2.72 6.77 -6.32
N LEU A 80 1.80 6.57 -5.37
CA LEU A 80 1.94 7.07 -4.02
C LEU A 80 3.19 6.49 -3.34
N ILE A 81 3.40 5.19 -3.48
CA ILE A 81 4.55 4.51 -2.89
C ILE A 81 5.85 4.98 -3.55
N ALA A 82 5.86 5.08 -4.90
CA ALA A 82 7.03 5.54 -5.65
C ALA A 82 7.39 6.98 -5.29
N ASP A 83 6.40 7.79 -4.97
CA ASP A 83 6.59 9.19 -4.54
C ASP A 83 6.99 9.31 -3.08
N ARG A 84 7.30 8.20 -2.43
CA ARG A 84 7.67 8.14 -1.01
C ARG A 84 6.60 8.75 -0.10
N PHE A 85 5.33 8.58 -0.47
CA PHE A 85 4.19 9.14 0.26
C PHE A 85 4.30 10.67 0.43
N GLY A 86 4.99 11.32 -0.50
CA GLY A 86 5.19 12.78 -0.45
C GLY A 86 6.20 13.23 0.58
N GLU A 87 6.99 12.32 1.16
CA GLU A 87 7.91 12.67 2.25
C GLU A 87 9.25 13.23 1.78
N GLY A 88 9.60 13.08 0.52
CA GLY A 88 10.87 13.57 -0.01
C GLY A 88 12.08 12.71 0.35
N GLU A 89 11.89 11.75 1.21
CA GLU A 89 12.94 10.82 1.62
C GLU A 89 12.44 9.36 1.43
#